data_c72a39c762129d373c944d28b3b39214
#
_entry.id   c72a39c762129d373c944d28b3b39214
#
_cell.length_a   1.000
_cell.length_b   1.000
_cell.length_c   1.000
_cell.angle_alpha   90.00
_cell.angle_beta   90.00
_cell.angle_gamma   90.00
#
_symmetry.space_group_name_H-M   'P 1'
#
loop_
_entity.id
_entity.type
_entity.pdbx_description
1 polymer ?
#
loop_
_entity_poly.entity_id
_entity_poly.type
_entity_poly.pdbx_seq_one_letter_code
_entity_poly.pdbx_strand_id
1 'polypeptide(L)'
;MANTIGKMFSVTSFGSSHGKAVGAVIDGCPANLELSTEDIQKELDKRKPGTSGVTTPRKEEDKVQILSGIFEGKTDGTPITGVVYNNNQHSKDYSMFKNTPRPSHGDYGWMSKYGNYDYNGGGRGSGRITIGHVIAGAIAKKLLKTKNIEIVSQVVQIGDIMAHSNDFDTVKENVEKNSVRCGDLEAAKAMKELILSKKQEGDSIGGIVETVAVGVPAGLGEPVFERLDGDLARILMNINAVKGVEIGFGFDVATSCASEINDEYYIEDNKIYTSTNSSGGIIGGISNGMPIISRIAVKPTPSISKCQKSVNLEKMEAEDITIHGRHDPCICPRATVVAQSSVAIVLADHMIRSGYIHPSNLEI
;
A
#
# COMPACT_ATOMS: atom_id res chain seq x y z
N MET A 1 -4.56 -10.97 16.16
CA MET A 1 -3.09 -11.15 15.97
C MET A 1 -2.55 -9.96 15.20
N ALA A 2 -1.36 -9.45 15.56
CA ALA A 2 -0.86 -8.16 15.03
C ALA A 2 -0.19 -8.25 13.63
N ASN A 3 0.04 -9.44 13.10
CA ASN A 3 0.69 -9.65 11.80
C ASN A 3 -0.23 -10.31 10.77
N THR A 4 -1.51 -10.43 11.08
CA THR A 4 -2.54 -11.03 10.23
C THR A 4 -3.69 -10.04 10.04
N ILE A 5 -4.20 -9.95 8.81
CA ILE A 5 -5.37 -9.17 8.42
C ILE A 5 -6.28 -10.02 7.54
N GLY A 6 -7.58 -9.68 7.47
CA GLY A 6 -8.62 -10.44 6.77
C GLY A 6 -9.26 -11.51 7.67
N LYS A 7 -10.42 -11.98 7.27
CA LYS A 7 -11.24 -13.01 7.95
C LYS A 7 -11.33 -14.28 7.12
N MET A 8 -11.86 -14.17 5.91
CA MET A 8 -12.00 -15.28 4.95
C MET A 8 -10.82 -15.33 3.99
N PHE A 9 -10.33 -14.17 3.53
CA PHE A 9 -9.08 -14.03 2.78
C PHE A 9 -8.04 -13.43 3.72
N SER A 10 -7.34 -14.27 4.46
CA SER A 10 -6.42 -13.80 5.50
C SER A 10 -4.97 -13.78 5.03
N VAL A 11 -4.26 -12.74 5.45
CA VAL A 11 -2.86 -12.51 5.07
C VAL A 11 -2.00 -12.36 6.31
N THR A 12 -1.06 -13.27 6.50
CA THR A 12 -0.05 -13.20 7.58
C THR A 12 1.30 -12.78 7.00
N SER A 13 1.78 -11.58 7.34
CA SER A 13 3.10 -11.07 6.94
C SER A 13 4.19 -11.56 7.90
N PHE A 14 5.32 -12.03 7.37
CA PHE A 14 6.47 -12.49 8.14
C PHE A 14 7.81 -11.95 7.63
N GLY A 15 8.86 -12.19 8.41
CA GLY A 15 10.23 -11.78 8.07
C GLY A 15 10.57 -10.35 8.50
N SER A 16 11.77 -9.89 8.16
CA SER A 16 12.30 -8.56 8.46
C SER A 16 13.22 -8.08 7.36
N SER A 17 13.47 -6.76 7.30
CA SER A 17 14.23 -6.14 6.19
C SER A 17 15.66 -6.63 6.05
N HIS A 18 16.31 -7.00 7.15
CA HIS A 18 17.68 -7.53 7.21
C HIS A 18 17.75 -8.97 7.75
N GLY A 19 16.58 -9.62 7.94
CA GLY A 19 16.49 -11.06 8.16
C GLY A 19 16.75 -11.85 6.87
N LYS A 20 16.65 -13.16 6.93
CA LYS A 20 16.88 -14.05 5.77
C LYS A 20 15.90 -13.81 4.62
N ALA A 21 14.64 -13.51 4.95
CA ALA A 21 13.57 -13.34 3.98
C ALA A 21 12.45 -12.45 4.51
N VAL A 22 11.59 -12.01 3.60
CA VAL A 22 10.27 -11.40 3.87
C VAL A 22 9.23 -12.10 2.99
N GLY A 23 7.99 -12.14 3.44
CA GLY A 23 6.93 -12.78 2.67
C GLY A 23 5.56 -12.69 3.33
N ALA A 24 4.64 -13.47 2.79
CA ALA A 24 3.30 -13.64 3.33
C ALA A 24 2.80 -15.07 3.18
N VAL A 25 1.95 -15.49 4.10
CA VAL A 25 1.06 -16.64 3.99
C VAL A 25 -0.35 -16.11 3.75
N ILE A 26 -0.98 -16.55 2.70
CA ILE A 26 -2.34 -16.19 2.29
C ILE A 26 -3.20 -17.43 2.47
N ASP A 27 -4.21 -17.34 3.30
CA ASP A 27 -5.17 -18.41 3.56
C ASP A 27 -6.57 -17.98 3.14
N GLY A 28 -7.41 -18.95 2.69
CA GLY A 28 -8.77 -18.68 2.23
C GLY A 28 -8.87 -18.19 0.79
N CYS A 29 -7.83 -18.32 -0.03
CA CYS A 29 -7.96 -18.17 -1.47
C CYS A 29 -8.71 -19.39 -2.03
N PRO A 30 -9.84 -19.21 -2.75
CA PRO A 30 -10.57 -20.35 -3.35
C PRO A 30 -9.71 -21.16 -4.31
N ALA A 31 -9.99 -22.46 -4.40
CA ALA A 31 -9.37 -23.32 -5.41
C ALA A 31 -9.78 -22.92 -6.85
N ASN A 32 -8.98 -23.34 -7.82
CA ASN A 32 -9.18 -23.15 -9.26
C ASN A 32 -8.96 -21.72 -9.78
N LEU A 33 -8.32 -20.83 -9.01
CA LEU A 33 -7.81 -19.59 -9.56
C LEU A 33 -6.51 -19.89 -10.33
N GLU A 34 -6.47 -19.59 -11.62
CA GLU A 34 -5.22 -19.61 -12.39
C GLU A 34 -4.22 -18.65 -11.76
N LEU A 35 -3.06 -19.13 -11.35
CA LEU A 35 -2.04 -18.34 -10.67
C LEU A 35 -0.64 -18.85 -10.98
N SER A 36 0.22 -17.95 -11.46
CA SER A 36 1.63 -18.21 -11.72
C SER A 36 2.54 -17.35 -10.86
N THR A 37 3.80 -17.75 -10.76
CA THR A 37 4.84 -16.91 -10.11
C THR A 37 5.00 -15.56 -10.81
N GLU A 38 4.83 -15.54 -12.13
CA GLU A 38 4.95 -14.35 -12.97
C GLU A 38 3.85 -13.32 -12.67
N ASP A 39 2.64 -13.77 -12.31
CA ASP A 39 1.55 -12.88 -11.91
C ASP A 39 1.92 -12.05 -10.67
N ILE A 40 2.56 -12.68 -9.69
CA ILE A 40 3.04 -12.04 -8.47
C ILE A 40 4.30 -11.21 -8.76
N GLN A 41 5.22 -11.75 -9.56
CA GLN A 41 6.49 -11.07 -9.87
C GLN A 41 6.28 -9.74 -10.58
N LYS A 42 5.33 -9.65 -11.52
CA LYS A 42 4.96 -8.40 -12.20
C LYS A 42 4.59 -7.29 -11.23
N GLU A 43 3.84 -7.60 -10.18
CA GLU A 43 3.46 -6.62 -9.17
C GLU A 43 4.64 -6.23 -8.26
N LEU A 44 5.49 -7.19 -7.88
CA LEU A 44 6.71 -6.91 -7.14
C LEU A 44 7.68 -6.05 -7.94
N ASP A 45 7.77 -6.27 -9.26
CA ASP A 45 8.63 -5.47 -10.16
C ASP A 45 8.21 -4.00 -10.20
N LYS A 46 6.92 -3.71 -10.10
CA LYS A 46 6.42 -2.33 -9.99
C LYS A 46 6.79 -1.67 -8.66
N ARG A 47 6.91 -2.45 -7.57
CA ARG A 47 7.21 -1.97 -6.22
C ARG A 47 8.71 -1.84 -5.96
N LYS A 48 9.56 -2.66 -6.55
CA LYS A 48 10.99 -2.78 -6.23
C LYS A 48 11.74 -1.44 -6.30
N PRO A 49 12.81 -1.24 -5.51
CA PRO A 49 13.62 -0.04 -5.57
C PRO A 49 14.45 0.01 -6.87
N GLY A 50 14.91 1.22 -7.25
CA GLY A 50 15.82 1.39 -8.38
C GLY A 50 15.19 1.31 -9.76
N THR A 51 13.86 1.45 -9.85
CA THR A 51 13.12 1.42 -11.12
C THR A 51 13.17 2.75 -11.88
N SER A 52 13.54 3.85 -11.21
CA SER A 52 13.57 5.19 -11.81
C SER A 52 14.52 6.15 -11.09
N GLY A 53 14.80 7.32 -11.71
CA GLY A 53 15.63 8.38 -11.12
C GLY A 53 15.05 9.04 -9.87
N VAL A 54 13.74 8.92 -9.64
CA VAL A 54 13.04 9.47 -8.47
C VAL A 54 13.01 8.51 -7.28
N THR A 55 13.53 7.29 -7.43
CA THR A 55 13.64 6.30 -6.37
C THR A 55 15.08 6.12 -5.92
N THR A 56 15.30 5.35 -4.86
CA THR A 56 16.63 5.00 -4.36
C THR A 56 17.45 4.28 -5.44
N PRO A 57 18.79 4.51 -5.50
CA PRO A 57 19.68 3.75 -6.41
C PRO A 57 19.92 2.29 -5.98
N ARG A 58 19.32 1.84 -4.87
CA ARG A 58 19.39 0.45 -4.42
C ARG A 58 18.73 -0.47 -5.45
N LYS A 59 19.43 -1.52 -5.86
CA LYS A 59 18.88 -2.54 -6.76
C LYS A 59 18.63 -3.82 -5.97
N GLU A 60 17.39 -4.29 -6.00
CA GLU A 60 16.99 -5.59 -5.48
C GLU A 60 16.13 -6.28 -6.51
N GLU A 61 16.37 -7.56 -6.72
CA GLU A 61 15.61 -8.33 -7.72
C GLU A 61 14.20 -8.66 -7.23
N ASP A 62 14.02 -8.76 -5.91
CA ASP A 62 12.76 -9.11 -5.24
C ASP A 62 12.08 -10.34 -5.87
N LYS A 63 12.89 -11.37 -6.22
CA LYS A 63 12.39 -12.61 -6.82
C LYS A 63 11.54 -13.38 -5.83
N VAL A 64 10.27 -13.58 -6.17
CA VAL A 64 9.35 -14.38 -5.36
C VAL A 64 9.50 -15.86 -5.65
N GLN A 65 9.43 -16.66 -4.58
CA GLN A 65 9.23 -18.11 -4.65
C GLN A 65 7.91 -18.46 -4.00
N ILE A 66 7.11 -19.27 -4.66
CA ILE A 66 5.87 -19.81 -4.11
C ILE A 66 6.20 -21.20 -3.57
N LEU A 67 5.90 -21.44 -2.31
CA LEU A 67 6.25 -22.70 -1.61
C LEU A 67 5.09 -23.65 -1.45
N SER A 68 3.84 -23.17 -1.56
CA SER A 68 2.62 -23.97 -1.35
C SER A 68 1.38 -23.32 -1.99
N GLY A 69 0.28 -24.04 -2.09
CA GLY A 69 -1.05 -23.53 -2.45
C GLY A 69 -1.31 -23.44 -3.94
N ILE A 70 -0.42 -23.98 -4.79
CA ILE A 70 -0.59 -24.03 -6.24
C ILE A 70 -0.28 -25.45 -6.75
N PHE A 71 -1.20 -26.00 -7.51
CA PHE A 71 -1.05 -27.26 -8.20
C PHE A 71 -1.48 -27.11 -9.67
N GLU A 72 -0.65 -27.57 -10.61
CA GLU A 72 -0.88 -27.48 -12.06
C GLU A 72 -1.30 -26.08 -12.57
N GLY A 73 -0.70 -25.03 -11.99
CA GLY A 73 -0.95 -23.63 -12.38
C GLY A 73 -2.25 -23.01 -11.82
N LYS A 74 -2.94 -23.71 -10.93
CA LYS A 74 -4.14 -23.22 -10.25
C LYS A 74 -3.97 -23.30 -8.72
N THR A 75 -4.68 -22.44 -8.00
CA THR A 75 -4.79 -22.56 -6.53
C THR A 75 -5.50 -23.87 -6.16
N ASP A 76 -5.06 -24.50 -5.08
CA ASP A 76 -5.60 -25.78 -4.60
C ASP A 76 -6.47 -25.64 -3.34
N GLY A 77 -6.71 -24.41 -2.87
CA GLY A 77 -7.50 -24.11 -1.68
C GLY A 77 -6.72 -24.22 -0.36
N THR A 78 -5.45 -24.64 -0.41
CA THR A 78 -4.57 -24.64 0.76
C THR A 78 -3.80 -23.31 0.89
N PRO A 79 -3.17 -23.01 2.05
CA PRO A 79 -2.44 -21.75 2.22
C PRO A 79 -1.35 -21.53 1.18
N ILE A 80 -1.37 -20.36 0.52
CA ILE A 80 -0.36 -19.94 -0.44
C ILE A 80 0.76 -19.22 0.30
N THR A 81 1.99 -19.71 0.19
CA THR A 81 3.16 -19.10 0.82
C THR A 81 4.09 -18.49 -0.22
N GLY A 82 4.22 -17.17 -0.20
CA GLY A 82 5.15 -16.42 -1.05
C GLY A 82 6.32 -15.86 -0.25
N VAL A 83 7.55 -16.08 -0.72
CA VAL A 83 8.81 -15.70 -0.06
C VAL A 83 9.73 -14.94 -1.00
N VAL A 84 10.36 -13.87 -0.50
CA VAL A 84 11.44 -13.15 -1.17
C VAL A 84 12.66 -13.17 -0.24
N TYR A 85 13.77 -13.74 -0.70
CA TYR A 85 15.02 -13.77 0.05
C TYR A 85 15.77 -12.44 -0.04
N ASN A 86 16.42 -12.04 1.05
CA ASN A 86 17.20 -10.82 1.13
C ASN A 86 18.66 -11.13 0.74
N ASN A 87 19.10 -10.62 -0.42
CA ASN A 87 20.44 -10.92 -0.95
C ASN A 87 21.46 -9.76 -0.80
N ASN A 88 21.02 -8.53 -0.51
CA ASN A 88 21.84 -7.30 -0.51
C ASN A 88 21.78 -6.55 0.83
N GLN A 89 22.11 -7.21 1.93
CA GLN A 89 22.11 -6.61 3.26
C GLN A 89 23.47 -5.97 3.56
N HIS A 90 23.51 -4.68 3.86
CA HIS A 90 24.68 -3.95 4.37
C HIS A 90 24.46 -3.60 5.85
N SER A 91 24.54 -4.57 6.74
CA SER A 91 24.26 -4.40 8.18
C SER A 91 25.25 -3.46 8.88
N LYS A 92 26.46 -3.25 8.34
CA LYS A 92 27.48 -2.37 8.93
C LYS A 92 27.05 -0.91 8.99
N ASP A 93 26.18 -0.46 8.08
CA ASP A 93 25.71 0.93 8.00
C ASP A 93 24.73 1.31 9.13
N TYR A 94 24.29 0.33 9.91
CA TYR A 94 23.26 0.51 10.94
C TYR A 94 23.77 0.41 12.37
N SER A 95 25.06 0.12 12.59
CA SER A 95 25.62 -0.08 13.94
C SER A 95 25.49 1.16 14.85
N MET A 96 25.57 2.38 14.26
CA MET A 96 25.39 3.63 14.98
C MET A 96 23.96 3.80 15.55
N PHE A 97 22.96 3.15 14.94
CA PHE A 97 21.56 3.27 15.36
C PHE A 97 21.21 2.35 16.53
N LYS A 98 22.15 1.54 17.00
CA LYS A 98 21.93 0.64 18.14
C LYS A 98 21.49 1.40 19.38
N ASN A 99 22.16 2.53 19.67
CA ASN A 99 21.92 3.34 20.86
C ASN A 99 21.40 4.75 20.53
N THR A 100 21.40 5.14 19.24
CA THR A 100 21.00 6.47 18.79
C THR A 100 19.85 6.34 17.78
N PRO A 101 18.58 6.45 18.25
CA PRO A 101 17.40 6.26 17.39
C PRO A 101 17.32 7.37 16.34
N ARG A 102 16.97 7.00 15.13
CA ARG A 102 16.78 7.96 14.03
C ARG A 102 15.51 8.79 14.24
N PRO A 103 15.56 10.11 14.06
CA PRO A 103 14.39 10.98 14.15
C PRO A 103 13.25 10.50 13.22
N SER A 104 12.03 10.52 13.72
CA SER A 104 10.82 10.12 12.98
C SER A 104 10.80 8.68 12.44
N HIS A 105 11.77 7.84 12.81
CA HIS A 105 11.71 6.38 12.65
C HIS A 105 11.06 5.71 13.86
N GLY A 106 10.69 4.44 13.72
CA GLY A 106 10.12 3.66 14.81
C GLY A 106 11.14 3.14 15.82
N ASP A 107 12.43 3.43 15.67
CA ASP A 107 13.54 2.81 16.41
C ASP A 107 13.33 2.83 17.91
N TYR A 108 13.12 4.02 18.50
CA TYR A 108 12.89 4.17 19.95
C TYR A 108 11.65 3.40 20.42
N GLY A 109 10.53 3.51 19.70
CA GLY A 109 9.30 2.81 20.06
C GLY A 109 9.44 1.28 20.03
N TRP A 110 10.16 0.75 19.04
CA TRP A 110 10.44 -0.68 18.94
C TRP A 110 11.38 -1.16 20.05
N MET A 111 12.45 -0.41 20.33
CA MET A 111 13.36 -0.67 21.45
C MET A 111 12.62 -0.70 22.78
N SER A 112 11.80 0.31 23.06
CA SER A 112 11.04 0.42 24.32
C SER A 112 10.01 -0.69 24.47
N LYS A 113 9.40 -1.14 23.36
CA LYS A 113 8.36 -2.17 23.41
C LYS A 113 8.91 -3.57 23.58
N TYR A 114 9.96 -3.92 22.84
CA TYR A 114 10.43 -5.30 22.73
C TYR A 114 11.74 -5.58 23.45
N GLY A 115 12.51 -4.54 23.85
CA GLY A 115 13.83 -4.69 24.48
C GLY A 115 14.87 -5.29 23.53
N ASN A 116 14.59 -6.48 22.97
CA ASN A 116 15.42 -7.11 21.94
C ASN A 116 14.93 -6.67 20.55
N TYR A 117 15.49 -5.59 20.04
CA TYR A 117 15.15 -5.00 18.75
C TYR A 117 16.29 -5.16 17.74
N ASP A 118 15.98 -5.66 16.56
CA ASP A 118 16.92 -5.68 15.44
C ASP A 118 17.00 -4.27 14.80
N TYR A 119 18.06 -3.54 15.18
CA TYR A 119 18.31 -2.19 14.67
C TYR A 119 18.78 -2.16 13.21
N ASN A 120 19.12 -3.32 12.62
CA ASN A 120 19.55 -3.39 11.23
C ASN A 120 18.40 -3.07 10.28
N GLY A 121 18.47 -1.97 9.57
CA GLY A 121 17.53 -1.57 8.53
C GLY A 121 16.08 -1.33 8.97
N GLY A 122 15.79 -1.24 10.28
CA GLY A 122 14.47 -0.99 10.81
C GLY A 122 13.54 -2.21 10.91
N GLY A 123 14.05 -3.42 10.65
CA GLY A 123 13.35 -4.69 10.89
C GLY A 123 11.93 -4.75 10.31
N ARG A 124 10.92 -4.97 11.17
CA ARG A 124 9.49 -4.97 10.83
C ARG A 124 8.92 -3.56 10.60
N GLY A 125 9.60 -2.50 11.06
CA GLY A 125 9.24 -1.11 10.78
C GLY A 125 9.67 -0.62 9.38
N SER A 126 10.41 -1.42 8.63
CA SER A 126 10.90 -1.07 7.29
C SER A 126 9.80 -1.21 6.22
N GLY A 127 9.79 -0.30 5.24
CA GLY A 127 8.93 -0.42 4.07
C GLY A 127 9.14 -1.70 3.24
N ARG A 128 10.24 -2.46 3.46
CA ARG A 128 10.49 -3.73 2.79
C ARG A 128 9.46 -4.81 3.14
N ILE A 129 8.89 -4.78 4.33
CA ILE A 129 7.86 -5.76 4.73
C ILE A 129 6.59 -5.68 3.87
N THR A 130 6.36 -4.56 3.17
CA THR A 130 5.23 -4.40 2.24
C THR A 130 5.32 -5.34 1.02
N ILE A 131 6.44 -6.05 0.81
CA ILE A 131 6.52 -7.19 -0.12
C ILE A 131 5.40 -8.20 0.17
N GLY A 132 5.12 -8.48 1.45
CA GLY A 132 4.01 -9.36 1.83
C GLY A 132 2.63 -8.84 1.40
N HIS A 133 2.41 -7.51 1.47
CA HIS A 133 1.17 -6.89 0.94
C HIS A 133 1.07 -7.07 -0.57
N VAL A 134 2.17 -6.89 -1.29
CA VAL A 134 2.17 -6.98 -2.77
C VAL A 134 1.99 -8.42 -3.24
N ILE A 135 2.59 -9.41 -2.57
CA ILE A 135 2.36 -10.83 -2.86
C ILE A 135 0.87 -11.16 -2.70
N ALA A 136 0.29 -10.84 -1.55
CA ALA A 136 -1.12 -11.11 -1.28
C ALA A 136 -2.05 -10.29 -2.19
N GLY A 137 -1.71 -9.02 -2.43
CA GLY A 137 -2.47 -8.14 -3.31
C GLY A 137 -2.48 -8.58 -4.77
N ALA A 138 -1.39 -9.18 -5.27
CA ALA A 138 -1.34 -9.75 -6.61
C ALA A 138 -2.35 -10.91 -6.77
N ILE A 139 -2.43 -11.79 -5.77
CA ILE A 139 -3.40 -12.90 -5.71
C ILE A 139 -4.82 -12.33 -5.61
N ALA A 140 -5.04 -11.39 -4.69
CA ALA A 140 -6.35 -10.75 -4.50
C ALA A 140 -6.85 -10.03 -5.76
N LYS A 141 -5.99 -9.26 -6.46
CA LYS A 141 -6.35 -8.61 -7.72
C LYS A 141 -6.75 -9.62 -8.80
N LYS A 142 -6.03 -10.73 -8.89
CA LYS A 142 -6.36 -11.78 -9.85
C LYS A 142 -7.71 -12.46 -9.51
N LEU A 143 -7.98 -12.66 -8.23
CA LEU A 143 -9.27 -13.17 -7.75
C LEU A 143 -10.40 -12.18 -8.06
N LEU A 144 -10.22 -10.89 -7.76
CA LEU A 144 -11.20 -9.84 -8.01
C LEU A 144 -11.50 -9.64 -9.51
N LYS A 145 -10.50 -9.86 -10.37
CA LYS A 145 -10.66 -9.78 -11.83
C LYS A 145 -11.66 -10.82 -12.35
N THR A 146 -11.85 -11.97 -11.69
CA THR A 146 -12.89 -12.96 -12.05
C THR A 146 -14.32 -12.40 -11.91
N LYS A 147 -14.46 -11.31 -11.18
CA LYS A 147 -15.72 -10.57 -10.98
C LYS A 147 -15.72 -9.19 -11.64
N ASN A 148 -14.80 -8.94 -12.59
CA ASN A 148 -14.63 -7.66 -13.30
C ASN A 148 -14.35 -6.46 -12.38
N ILE A 149 -13.75 -6.69 -11.23
CA ILE A 149 -13.29 -5.62 -10.34
C ILE A 149 -11.86 -5.24 -10.73
N GLU A 150 -11.64 -3.95 -11.01
CA GLU A 150 -10.33 -3.38 -11.32
C GLU A 150 -9.93 -2.32 -10.30
N ILE A 151 -8.64 -2.25 -10.01
CA ILE A 151 -8.09 -1.32 -9.02
C ILE A 151 -6.89 -0.62 -9.61
N VAL A 152 -6.86 0.70 -9.52
CA VAL A 152 -5.71 1.53 -9.92
C VAL A 152 -5.34 2.48 -8.79
N SER A 153 -4.04 2.68 -8.59
CA SER A 153 -3.53 3.69 -7.67
C SER A 153 -2.61 4.65 -8.40
N GLN A 154 -2.69 5.92 -8.04
CA GLN A 154 -1.88 7.01 -8.58
C GLN A 154 -1.36 7.94 -7.49
N VAL A 155 -0.32 8.69 -7.80
CA VAL A 155 0.09 9.85 -7.01
C VAL A 155 -0.75 11.03 -7.47
N VAL A 156 -1.49 11.65 -6.56
CA VAL A 156 -2.31 12.83 -6.84
C VAL A 156 -1.71 14.12 -6.30
N GLN A 157 -0.70 14.02 -5.40
CA GLN A 157 -0.02 15.20 -4.87
C GLN A 157 1.41 14.87 -4.43
N ILE A 158 2.36 15.75 -4.72
CA ILE A 158 3.72 15.77 -4.15
C ILE A 158 4.01 17.20 -3.69
N GLY A 159 4.24 17.37 -2.37
CA GLY A 159 4.37 18.70 -1.77
C GLY A 159 3.13 19.54 -2.03
N ASP A 160 3.30 20.67 -2.71
CA ASP A 160 2.24 21.59 -3.11
C ASP A 160 1.72 21.39 -4.56
N ILE A 161 2.34 20.47 -5.31
CA ILE A 161 1.93 20.17 -6.69
C ILE A 161 0.82 19.13 -6.66
N MET A 162 -0.36 19.50 -7.15
CA MET A 162 -1.55 18.65 -7.26
C MET A 162 -1.79 18.24 -8.72
N ALA A 163 -2.22 17.00 -8.93
CA ALA A 163 -2.70 16.51 -10.21
C ALA A 163 -4.15 16.94 -10.45
N HIS A 164 -4.49 17.18 -11.71
CA HIS A 164 -5.90 17.31 -12.12
C HIS A 164 -6.57 15.93 -12.09
N SER A 165 -7.88 15.93 -11.82
CA SER A 165 -8.67 14.70 -11.87
C SER A 165 -8.78 14.20 -13.30
N ASN A 166 -8.59 12.91 -13.50
CA ASN A 166 -8.80 12.21 -14.76
C ASN A 166 -9.75 11.02 -14.54
N ASP A 167 -10.38 10.55 -15.61
CA ASP A 167 -11.16 9.32 -15.57
C ASP A 167 -10.30 8.09 -15.31
N PHE A 168 -10.94 7.00 -14.89
CA PHE A 168 -10.27 5.77 -14.47
C PHE A 168 -9.38 5.17 -15.58
N ASP A 169 -9.84 5.13 -16.82
CA ASP A 169 -9.10 4.52 -17.93
C ASP A 169 -7.88 5.34 -18.31
N THR A 170 -8.00 6.67 -18.34
CA THR A 170 -6.88 7.59 -18.54
C THR A 170 -5.83 7.43 -17.44
N VAL A 171 -6.25 7.36 -16.17
CA VAL A 171 -5.33 7.11 -15.03
C VAL A 171 -4.62 5.77 -15.20
N LYS A 172 -5.36 4.69 -15.48
CA LYS A 172 -4.85 3.33 -15.68
C LYS A 172 -3.78 3.27 -16.77
N GLU A 173 -3.99 3.98 -17.87
CA GLU A 173 -3.04 4.05 -18.97
C GLU A 173 -1.79 4.86 -18.62
N ASN A 174 -1.95 6.01 -17.95
CA ASN A 174 -0.89 6.98 -17.76
C ASN A 174 0.05 6.67 -16.58
N VAL A 175 -0.42 5.99 -15.52
CA VAL A 175 0.40 5.68 -14.33
C VAL A 175 1.62 4.81 -14.64
N GLU A 176 1.59 4.01 -15.69
CA GLU A 176 2.73 3.20 -16.12
C GLU A 176 3.67 3.94 -17.08
N LYS A 177 3.27 5.12 -17.63
CA LYS A 177 4.05 5.90 -18.59
C LYS A 177 5.07 6.84 -17.93
N ASN A 178 4.96 7.07 -16.61
CA ASN A 178 5.84 8.00 -15.91
C ASN A 178 6.35 7.45 -14.57
N SER A 179 7.50 7.97 -14.14
CA SER A 179 8.20 7.49 -12.95
C SER A 179 7.56 7.90 -11.62
N VAL A 180 6.64 8.86 -11.64
CA VAL A 180 5.90 9.32 -10.46
C VAL A 180 4.64 8.50 -10.25
N ARG A 181 4.13 7.81 -11.29
CA ARG A 181 2.87 7.06 -11.30
C ARG A 181 1.67 7.97 -11.07
N CYS A 182 1.66 9.10 -11.75
CA CYS A 182 0.56 10.07 -11.75
C CYS A 182 -0.26 9.93 -13.05
N GLY A 183 -1.59 9.98 -12.98
CA GLY A 183 -2.48 9.94 -14.14
C GLY A 183 -2.44 11.22 -14.98
N ASP A 184 -2.08 12.35 -14.36
CA ASP A 184 -1.83 13.63 -15.03
C ASP A 184 -0.35 13.73 -15.43
N LEU A 185 -0.09 13.66 -16.74
CA LEU A 185 1.28 13.66 -17.28
C LEU A 185 1.99 15.01 -17.12
N GLU A 186 1.28 16.12 -17.08
CA GLU A 186 1.88 17.43 -16.85
C GLU A 186 2.26 17.63 -15.38
N ALA A 187 1.35 17.30 -14.46
CA ALA A 187 1.65 17.28 -13.05
C ALA A 187 2.80 16.30 -12.72
N ALA A 188 2.86 15.14 -13.39
CA ALA A 188 3.93 14.16 -13.24
C ALA A 188 5.33 14.74 -13.52
N LYS A 189 5.45 15.64 -14.52
CA LYS A 189 6.72 16.31 -14.84
C LYS A 189 7.14 17.25 -13.70
N ALA A 190 6.22 18.13 -13.27
CA ALA A 190 6.47 19.07 -12.18
C ALA A 190 6.79 18.34 -10.86
N MET A 191 6.02 17.30 -10.52
CA MET A 191 6.28 16.46 -9.35
C MET A 191 7.66 15.80 -9.40
N LYS A 192 8.07 15.31 -10.57
CA LYS A 192 9.40 14.70 -10.78
C LYS A 192 10.51 15.72 -10.53
N GLU A 193 10.38 16.93 -11.06
CA GLU A 193 11.35 18.01 -10.86
C GLU A 193 11.47 18.39 -9.38
N LEU A 194 10.35 18.52 -8.68
CA LEU A 194 10.33 18.79 -7.24
C LEU A 194 11.03 17.68 -6.44
N ILE A 195 10.76 16.40 -6.73
CA ILE A 195 11.42 15.27 -6.06
C ILE A 195 12.94 15.33 -6.28
N LEU A 196 13.38 15.62 -7.51
CA LEU A 196 14.81 15.70 -7.84
C LEU A 196 15.49 16.89 -7.16
N SER A 197 14.83 18.04 -7.04
CA SER A 197 15.32 19.19 -6.26
C SER A 197 15.53 18.81 -4.79
N LYS A 198 14.53 18.17 -4.15
CA LYS A 198 14.67 17.73 -2.76
C LYS A 198 15.79 16.71 -2.57
N LYS A 199 15.98 15.82 -3.53
CA LYS A 199 17.11 14.88 -3.54
C LYS A 199 18.46 15.60 -3.58
N GLN A 200 18.61 16.65 -4.38
CA GLN A 200 19.83 17.47 -4.46
C GLN A 200 20.11 18.22 -3.16
N GLU A 201 19.05 18.66 -2.47
CA GLU A 201 19.12 19.30 -1.16
C GLU A 201 19.48 18.33 -0.02
N GLY A 202 19.60 17.02 -0.30
CA GLY A 202 19.79 15.99 0.72
C GLY A 202 18.56 15.77 1.60
N ASP A 203 17.38 16.11 1.11
CA ASP A 203 16.10 16.06 1.80
C ASP A 203 15.12 15.08 1.11
N SER A 204 13.90 15.01 1.60
CA SER A 204 12.82 14.20 1.06
C SER A 204 11.49 14.93 1.10
N ILE A 205 10.51 14.46 0.33
CA ILE A 205 9.19 15.07 0.25
C ILE A 205 8.09 13.99 0.30
N GLY A 206 6.97 14.33 0.93
CA GLY A 206 5.77 13.51 1.01
C GLY A 206 4.75 13.85 -0.07
N GLY A 207 3.61 13.19 0.00
CA GLY A 207 2.51 13.42 -0.93
C GLY A 207 1.28 12.59 -0.61
N ILE A 208 0.34 12.59 -1.54
CA ILE A 208 -0.93 11.85 -1.44
C ILE A 208 -1.00 10.83 -2.58
N VAL A 209 -1.38 9.62 -2.21
CA VAL A 209 -1.69 8.53 -3.14
C VAL A 209 -3.17 8.24 -3.08
N GLU A 210 -3.81 8.20 -4.23
CA GLU A 210 -5.21 7.82 -4.40
C GLU A 210 -5.31 6.42 -4.98
N THR A 211 -6.29 5.66 -4.51
CA THR A 211 -6.64 4.33 -5.03
C THR A 211 -8.12 4.31 -5.37
N VAL A 212 -8.43 3.92 -6.59
CA VAL A 212 -9.80 3.77 -7.10
C VAL A 212 -10.03 2.31 -7.46
N ALA A 213 -11.16 1.76 -6.97
CA ALA A 213 -11.62 0.43 -7.36
C ALA A 213 -12.99 0.54 -8.06
N VAL A 214 -13.11 -0.01 -9.26
CA VAL A 214 -14.33 -0.03 -10.07
C VAL A 214 -14.88 -1.43 -10.21
N GLY A 215 -16.18 -1.56 -10.51
CA GLY A 215 -16.86 -2.85 -10.66
C GLY A 215 -17.21 -3.53 -9.33
N VAL A 216 -17.02 -2.84 -8.21
CA VAL A 216 -17.36 -3.36 -6.88
C VAL A 216 -18.89 -3.37 -6.72
N PRO A 217 -19.53 -4.52 -6.40
CA PRO A 217 -20.97 -4.57 -6.22
C PRO A 217 -21.42 -3.80 -4.97
N ALA A 218 -22.66 -3.36 -4.94
CA ALA A 218 -23.28 -2.88 -3.71
C ALA A 218 -23.44 -4.02 -2.70
N GLY A 219 -23.31 -3.73 -1.39
CA GLY A 219 -23.55 -4.69 -0.32
C GLY A 219 -22.30 -5.31 0.31
N LEU A 220 -21.09 -4.82 0.02
CA LEU A 220 -19.88 -5.24 0.74
C LEU A 220 -19.71 -4.42 2.01
N GLY A 221 -19.50 -5.08 3.12
CA GLY A 221 -19.26 -4.47 4.43
C GLY A 221 -20.10 -5.13 5.52
N GLU A 222 -19.52 -5.24 6.72
CA GLU A 222 -20.13 -5.93 7.87
C GLU A 222 -20.26 -4.96 9.07
N PRO A 223 -21.27 -4.07 9.06
CA PRO A 223 -21.51 -3.20 10.22
C PRO A 223 -21.77 -4.04 11.50
N VAL A 224 -21.40 -3.56 12.69
CA VAL A 224 -20.94 -2.20 13.00
C VAL A 224 -19.42 -2.05 12.94
N PHE A 225 -18.65 -3.05 13.37
CA PHE A 225 -17.20 -2.93 13.61
C PHE A 225 -16.33 -3.42 12.47
N GLU A 226 -16.89 -4.11 11.47
CA GLU A 226 -16.19 -4.63 10.31
C GLU A 226 -16.74 -3.98 9.02
N ARG A 227 -16.98 -2.68 9.10
CA ARG A 227 -17.38 -1.84 7.97
C ARG A 227 -16.30 -1.83 6.91
N LEU A 228 -16.70 -1.73 5.64
CA LEU A 228 -15.75 -1.72 4.53
C LEU A 228 -14.78 -0.52 4.61
N ASP A 229 -15.27 0.68 4.91
CA ASP A 229 -14.43 1.87 5.13
C ASP A 229 -13.49 1.71 6.33
N GLY A 230 -13.95 1.07 7.40
CA GLY A 230 -13.15 0.77 8.59
C GLY A 230 -12.00 -0.19 8.29
N ASP A 231 -12.25 -1.28 7.56
CA ASP A 231 -11.23 -2.26 7.18
C ASP A 231 -10.25 -1.67 6.15
N LEU A 232 -10.73 -0.87 5.18
CA LEU A 232 -9.87 -0.11 4.26
C LEU A 232 -8.97 0.88 5.03
N ALA A 233 -9.53 1.68 5.92
CA ALA A 233 -8.75 2.61 6.73
C ALA A 233 -7.71 1.88 7.58
N ARG A 234 -8.07 0.74 8.17
CA ARG A 234 -7.17 -0.08 8.98
C ARG A 234 -5.98 -0.59 8.18
N ILE A 235 -6.19 -1.18 7.01
CA ILE A 235 -5.07 -1.73 6.22
C ILE A 235 -4.20 -0.62 5.64
N LEU A 236 -4.80 0.46 5.15
CA LEU A 236 -4.10 1.60 4.56
C LEU A 236 -3.26 2.37 5.60
N MET A 237 -3.79 2.59 6.81
CA MET A 237 -3.04 3.22 7.91
C MET A 237 -1.86 2.36 8.37
N ASN A 238 -1.89 1.04 8.17
CA ASN A 238 -0.79 0.14 8.52
C ASN A 238 0.35 0.13 7.49
N ILE A 239 0.20 0.79 6.34
CA ILE A 239 1.30 0.99 5.40
C ILE A 239 2.34 1.94 6.03
N ASN A 240 3.61 1.52 5.99
CA ASN A 240 4.69 2.33 6.56
C ASN A 240 4.70 3.76 5.96
N ALA A 241 4.90 4.75 6.81
CA ALA A 241 4.90 6.19 6.51
C ALA A 241 3.52 6.81 6.21
N VAL A 242 2.43 6.08 6.18
CA VAL A 242 1.09 6.65 6.11
C VAL A 242 0.74 7.35 7.42
N LYS A 243 0.13 8.54 7.33
CA LYS A 243 -0.28 9.41 8.43
C LYS A 243 -1.72 9.90 8.36
N GLY A 244 -2.38 9.69 7.24
CA GLY A 244 -3.80 10.00 7.04
C GLY A 244 -4.41 9.02 6.06
N VAL A 245 -5.70 8.76 6.22
CA VAL A 245 -6.52 7.98 5.30
C VAL A 245 -7.84 8.72 5.12
N GLU A 246 -8.29 8.82 3.88
CA GLU A 246 -9.57 9.41 3.51
C GLU A 246 -10.35 8.44 2.63
N ILE A 247 -11.68 8.48 2.73
CA ILE A 247 -12.62 7.80 1.84
C ILE A 247 -13.51 8.87 1.21
N GLY A 248 -13.64 8.84 -0.13
CA GLY A 248 -14.40 9.86 -0.85
C GLY A 248 -13.85 11.27 -0.65
N PHE A 249 -14.69 12.21 -0.27
CA PHE A 249 -14.28 13.60 0.01
C PHE A 249 -13.37 13.72 1.25
N GLY A 250 -13.37 12.71 2.14
CA GLY A 250 -12.49 12.72 3.30
C GLY A 250 -12.74 13.91 4.23
N PHE A 251 -11.71 14.71 4.54
CA PHE A 251 -11.83 15.86 5.44
C PHE A 251 -12.60 17.06 4.84
N ASP A 252 -12.75 17.13 3.50
CA ASP A 252 -13.47 18.23 2.85
C ASP A 252 -14.97 18.23 3.20
N VAL A 253 -15.52 17.11 3.68
CA VAL A 253 -16.92 17.05 4.18
C VAL A 253 -17.17 18.02 5.33
N ALA A 254 -16.14 18.37 6.10
CA ALA A 254 -16.27 19.26 7.26
C ALA A 254 -16.59 20.71 6.88
N THR A 255 -16.32 21.11 5.66
CA THR A 255 -16.56 22.46 5.13
C THR A 255 -17.71 22.52 4.13
N SER A 256 -18.39 21.37 3.90
CA SER A 256 -19.48 21.22 2.92
C SER A 256 -20.84 21.18 3.58
N CYS A 257 -21.86 21.64 2.89
CA CYS A 257 -23.26 21.46 3.27
C CYS A 257 -23.80 20.13 2.72
N ALA A 258 -24.76 19.52 3.42
CA ALA A 258 -25.36 18.25 2.97
C ALA A 258 -25.96 18.33 1.56
N SER A 259 -26.58 19.46 1.21
CA SER A 259 -27.14 19.72 -0.14
C SER A 259 -26.08 19.76 -1.27
N GLU A 260 -24.81 19.92 -0.92
CA GLU A 260 -23.71 20.00 -1.88
C GLU A 260 -23.03 18.64 -2.09
N ILE A 261 -23.08 17.76 -1.10
CA ILE A 261 -22.31 16.50 -1.09
C ILE A 261 -23.18 15.24 -0.99
N ASN A 262 -24.52 15.37 -0.85
CA ASN A 262 -25.40 14.20 -0.87
C ASN A 262 -25.36 13.54 -2.25
N ASP A 263 -25.04 12.26 -2.28
CA ASP A 263 -24.99 11.43 -3.48
C ASP A 263 -26.42 11.01 -3.86
N GLU A 264 -27.12 11.84 -4.69
CA GLU A 264 -28.51 11.61 -5.09
C GLU A 264 -28.61 10.40 -6.03
N TYR A 265 -29.60 9.52 -5.77
CA TYR A 265 -29.79 8.29 -6.56
C TYR A 265 -30.55 8.55 -7.87
N TYR A 266 -30.14 7.84 -8.93
CA TYR A 266 -30.88 7.74 -10.18
C TYR A 266 -30.85 6.31 -10.73
N ILE A 267 -31.71 6.02 -11.71
CA ILE A 267 -31.79 4.72 -12.36
C ILE A 267 -31.40 4.89 -13.84
N GLU A 268 -30.46 4.08 -14.31
CA GLU A 268 -30.07 3.97 -15.70
C GLU A 268 -29.88 2.49 -16.04
N ASP A 269 -30.41 2.00 -17.18
CA ASP A 269 -30.33 0.61 -17.62
C ASP A 269 -30.69 -0.42 -16.53
N ASN A 270 -31.74 -0.13 -15.76
CA ASN A 270 -32.23 -0.95 -14.64
C ASN A 270 -31.20 -1.19 -13.53
N LYS A 271 -30.23 -0.26 -13.39
CA LYS A 271 -29.22 -0.23 -12.31
C LYS A 271 -29.34 1.09 -11.54
N ILE A 272 -28.97 1.03 -10.28
CA ILE A 272 -28.96 2.19 -9.37
C ILE A 272 -27.56 2.79 -9.36
N TYR A 273 -27.48 4.09 -9.56
CA TYR A 273 -26.27 4.90 -9.47
C TYR A 273 -26.51 6.12 -8.59
N THR A 274 -25.41 6.82 -8.28
CA THR A 274 -25.50 8.15 -7.66
C THR A 274 -24.95 9.21 -8.63
N SER A 275 -25.55 10.41 -8.62
CA SER A 275 -25.17 11.54 -9.49
C SER A 275 -23.78 12.09 -9.19
N THR A 276 -23.35 11.92 -7.94
CA THR A 276 -21.99 12.23 -7.43
C THR A 276 -21.44 11.03 -6.70
N ASN A 277 -20.19 11.10 -6.24
CA ASN A 277 -19.56 10.05 -5.45
C ASN A 277 -18.75 10.65 -4.29
N SER A 278 -19.35 11.61 -3.60
CA SER A 278 -18.73 12.29 -2.45
C SER A 278 -18.41 11.33 -1.31
N SER A 279 -19.25 10.30 -1.14
CA SER A 279 -19.05 9.23 -0.15
C SER A 279 -17.96 8.22 -0.53
N GLY A 280 -17.40 8.31 -1.75
CA GLY A 280 -16.35 7.41 -2.22
C GLY A 280 -16.79 5.95 -2.34
N GLY A 281 -18.05 5.69 -2.73
CA GLY A 281 -18.59 4.36 -2.97
C GLY A 281 -19.03 3.60 -1.72
N ILE A 282 -18.95 4.21 -0.52
CA ILE A 282 -19.27 3.55 0.75
C ILE A 282 -20.17 4.44 1.58
N ILE A 283 -21.38 3.96 1.89
CA ILE A 283 -22.37 4.66 2.71
C ILE A 283 -22.78 3.72 3.85
N GLY A 284 -22.76 4.22 5.08
CA GLY A 284 -23.08 3.42 6.28
C GLY A 284 -22.13 2.24 6.51
N GLY A 285 -20.95 2.27 5.89
CA GLY A 285 -19.95 1.21 5.97
C GLY A 285 -20.15 0.07 4.96
N ILE A 286 -21.05 0.25 3.99
CA ILE A 286 -21.40 -0.73 2.97
C ILE A 286 -21.19 -0.10 1.59
N SER A 287 -20.65 -0.86 0.63
CA SER A 287 -20.51 -0.40 -0.75
C SER A 287 -21.87 -0.17 -1.41
N ASN A 288 -21.98 0.86 -2.24
CA ASN A 288 -23.20 1.24 -2.95
C ASN A 288 -23.19 0.96 -4.46
N GLY A 289 -22.11 0.33 -4.97
CA GLY A 289 -21.95 0.02 -6.41
C GLY A 289 -21.18 1.09 -7.20
N MET A 290 -20.94 2.27 -6.60
CA MET A 290 -20.09 3.31 -7.19
C MET A 290 -18.59 2.98 -7.00
N PRO A 291 -17.69 3.64 -7.75
CA PRO A 291 -16.25 3.48 -7.54
C PRO A 291 -15.85 3.72 -6.08
N ILE A 292 -15.06 2.81 -5.50
CA ILE A 292 -14.50 3.01 -4.17
C ILE A 292 -13.25 3.88 -4.30
N ILE A 293 -13.25 5.04 -3.63
CA ILE A 293 -12.15 6.01 -3.67
C ILE A 293 -11.55 6.14 -2.28
N SER A 294 -10.25 5.87 -2.17
CA SER A 294 -9.48 6.06 -0.94
C SER A 294 -8.19 6.83 -1.20
N ARG A 295 -7.78 7.67 -0.27
CA ARG A 295 -6.52 8.42 -0.32
C ARG A 295 -5.71 8.20 0.94
N ILE A 296 -4.38 8.18 0.78
CA ILE A 296 -3.43 8.11 1.89
C ILE A 296 -2.44 9.27 1.83
N ALA A 297 -2.23 9.92 2.97
CA ALA A 297 -1.16 10.90 3.15
C ALA A 297 0.12 10.18 3.59
N VAL A 298 1.17 10.31 2.79
CA VAL A 298 2.45 9.65 2.98
C VAL A 298 3.49 10.69 3.40
N LYS A 299 4.04 10.53 4.60
CA LYS A 299 5.07 11.46 5.09
C LYS A 299 6.38 11.34 4.32
N PRO A 300 7.22 12.39 4.30
CA PRO A 300 8.58 12.32 3.79
C PRO A 300 9.38 11.19 4.43
N THR A 301 10.33 10.63 3.68
CA THR A 301 11.30 9.65 4.21
C THR A 301 12.15 10.32 5.29
N PRO A 302 12.15 9.87 6.54
CA PRO A 302 12.88 10.59 7.61
C PRO A 302 14.40 10.37 7.57
N SER A 303 14.89 9.41 6.78
CA SER A 303 16.32 9.22 6.51
C SER A 303 16.79 10.22 5.48
N ILE A 304 17.38 11.32 5.90
CA ILE A 304 17.90 12.40 5.05
C ILE A 304 19.38 12.66 5.36
N SER A 305 20.08 13.29 4.42
CA SER A 305 21.52 13.61 4.56
C SER A 305 21.79 14.90 5.34
N LYS A 306 20.75 15.62 5.77
CA LYS A 306 20.88 16.77 6.65
C LYS A 306 21.14 16.32 8.09
N CYS A 307 21.94 17.10 8.83
CA CYS A 307 22.15 16.88 10.26
C CYS A 307 20.85 17.04 11.03
N GLN A 308 20.55 16.11 11.92
CA GLN A 308 19.34 16.09 12.75
C GLN A 308 19.69 15.88 14.22
N LYS A 309 18.85 16.35 15.12
CA LYS A 309 18.97 16.10 16.56
C LYS A 309 18.42 14.73 16.91
N SER A 310 19.17 14.01 17.75
CA SER A 310 18.78 12.74 18.35
C SER A 310 19.29 12.67 19.79
N VAL A 311 19.25 11.49 20.39
CA VAL A 311 19.75 11.22 21.73
C VAL A 311 20.51 9.89 21.77
N ASN A 312 21.55 9.83 22.56
CA ASN A 312 22.21 8.58 22.89
C ASN A 312 21.53 7.97 24.13
N LEU A 313 20.84 6.84 23.93
CA LEU A 313 20.03 6.18 24.97
C LEU A 313 20.88 5.54 26.09
N GLU A 314 22.14 5.23 25.82
CA GLU A 314 23.04 4.65 26.83
C GLU A 314 23.62 5.73 27.74
N LYS A 315 24.03 6.85 27.15
CA LYS A 315 24.62 7.99 27.86
C LYS A 315 23.58 8.97 28.41
N MET A 316 22.33 8.90 27.89
CA MET A 316 21.24 9.85 28.17
C MET A 316 21.61 11.30 27.84
N GLU A 317 22.28 11.50 26.71
CA GLU A 317 22.78 12.80 26.22
C GLU A 317 22.24 13.10 24.82
N ALA A 318 22.13 14.40 24.50
CA ALA A 318 21.80 14.83 23.13
C ALA A 318 22.95 14.48 22.18
N GLU A 319 22.61 14.04 20.98
CA GLU A 319 23.58 13.66 19.95
C GLU A 319 23.08 14.12 18.57
N ASP A 320 23.98 14.69 17.77
CA ASP A 320 23.69 15.05 16.39
C ASP A 320 23.94 13.84 15.48
N ILE A 321 23.02 13.60 14.56
CA ILE A 321 23.07 12.46 13.65
C ILE A 321 22.90 12.91 12.20
N THR A 322 23.74 12.37 11.33
CA THR A 322 23.57 12.48 9.88
C THR A 322 23.44 11.09 9.30
N ILE A 323 22.33 10.84 8.59
CA ILE A 323 22.05 9.51 8.06
C ILE A 323 22.62 9.43 6.65
N HIS A 324 23.74 8.69 6.52
CA HIS A 324 24.32 8.39 5.22
C HIS A 324 23.71 7.12 4.67
N GLY A 325 23.31 7.14 3.39
CA GLY A 325 22.71 5.94 2.78
C GLY A 325 21.95 6.24 1.49
N ARG A 326 21.39 5.17 0.91
CA ARG A 326 20.61 5.23 -0.33
C ARG A 326 19.12 5.26 0.03
N HIS A 327 18.59 6.45 0.28
CA HIS A 327 17.18 6.63 0.66
C HIS A 327 16.34 7.12 -0.53
N ASP A 328 15.05 6.82 -0.50
CA ASP A 328 14.09 7.36 -1.46
C ASP A 328 13.84 8.85 -1.15
N PRO A 329 14.02 9.77 -2.10
CA PRO A 329 13.67 11.18 -1.89
C PRO A 329 12.14 11.39 -1.80
N CYS A 330 11.38 10.45 -2.36
CA CYS A 330 9.93 10.36 -2.22
C CYS A 330 9.50 8.90 -2.38
N ILE A 331 8.70 8.38 -1.43
CA ILE A 331 8.22 7.00 -1.48
C ILE A 331 6.83 6.86 -2.10
N CYS A 332 6.13 7.96 -2.41
CA CYS A 332 4.76 7.92 -2.95
C CYS A 332 4.64 7.05 -4.21
N PRO A 333 5.56 7.12 -5.20
CA PRO A 333 5.47 6.27 -6.40
C PRO A 333 5.47 4.76 -6.09
N ARG A 334 6.19 4.35 -5.05
CA ARG A 334 6.22 2.95 -4.59
C ARG A 334 5.03 2.61 -3.70
N ALA A 335 4.53 3.58 -2.96
CA ALA A 335 3.35 3.43 -2.11
C ALA A 335 2.08 3.15 -2.91
N THR A 336 1.98 3.60 -4.19
CA THR A 336 0.84 3.29 -5.07
C THR A 336 0.61 1.78 -5.18
N VAL A 337 1.67 1.00 -5.43
CA VAL A 337 1.57 -0.46 -5.59
C VAL A 337 1.14 -1.14 -4.28
N VAL A 338 1.61 -0.61 -3.15
CA VAL A 338 1.26 -1.14 -1.82
C VAL A 338 -0.18 -0.80 -1.46
N ALA A 339 -0.63 0.44 -1.74
CA ALA A 339 -2.00 0.88 -1.49
C ALA A 339 -2.99 0.07 -2.34
N GLN A 340 -2.73 -0.06 -3.64
CA GLN A 340 -3.51 -0.89 -4.55
C GLN A 340 -3.64 -2.34 -4.06
N SER A 341 -2.52 -2.93 -3.63
CA SER A 341 -2.48 -4.28 -3.08
C SER A 341 -3.29 -4.40 -1.79
N SER A 342 -3.19 -3.39 -0.92
CA SER A 342 -3.91 -3.35 0.36
C SER A 342 -5.42 -3.26 0.16
N VAL A 343 -5.89 -2.40 -0.75
CA VAL A 343 -7.31 -2.30 -1.12
C VAL A 343 -7.80 -3.62 -1.70
N ALA A 344 -7.01 -4.26 -2.59
CA ALA A 344 -7.37 -5.55 -3.17
C ALA A 344 -7.57 -6.65 -2.11
N ILE A 345 -6.71 -6.71 -1.08
CA ILE A 345 -6.83 -7.68 0.03
C ILE A 345 -8.16 -7.51 0.76
N VAL A 346 -8.53 -6.27 1.12
CA VAL A 346 -9.80 -6.00 1.81
C VAL A 346 -10.99 -6.34 0.93
N LEU A 347 -10.96 -5.94 -0.33
CA LEU A 347 -12.08 -6.24 -1.24
C LEU A 347 -12.22 -7.74 -1.48
N ALA A 348 -11.13 -8.50 -1.63
CA ALA A 348 -11.19 -9.96 -1.76
C ALA A 348 -11.82 -10.62 -0.52
N ASP A 349 -11.43 -10.19 0.69
CA ASP A 349 -12.01 -10.67 1.94
C ASP A 349 -13.52 -10.41 1.99
N HIS A 350 -13.96 -9.17 1.72
CA HIS A 350 -15.36 -8.79 1.75
C HIS A 350 -16.19 -9.47 0.63
N MET A 351 -15.63 -9.68 -0.57
CA MET A 351 -16.29 -10.39 -1.66
C MET A 351 -16.58 -11.85 -1.30
N ILE A 352 -15.68 -12.51 -0.58
CA ILE A 352 -15.89 -13.88 -0.09
C ILE A 352 -16.91 -13.88 1.05
N ARG A 353 -16.76 -12.95 2.03
CA ARG A 353 -17.67 -12.82 3.19
C ARG A 353 -19.11 -12.57 2.77
N SER A 354 -19.32 -11.77 1.74
CA SER A 354 -20.66 -11.42 1.23
C SER A 354 -21.20 -12.44 0.21
N GLY A 355 -20.49 -13.54 -0.04
CA GLY A 355 -20.94 -14.62 -0.95
C GLY A 355 -20.86 -14.31 -2.43
N TYR A 356 -20.26 -13.19 -2.85
CA TYR A 356 -20.01 -12.90 -4.27
C TYR A 356 -18.93 -13.79 -4.90
N ILE A 357 -18.02 -14.28 -4.07
CA ILE A 357 -17.01 -15.28 -4.41
C ILE A 357 -17.20 -16.48 -3.48
N HIS A 358 -17.34 -17.67 -4.05
CA HIS A 358 -17.45 -18.89 -3.26
C HIS A 358 -16.15 -19.15 -2.47
N PRO A 359 -16.21 -19.44 -1.15
CA PRO A 359 -15.02 -19.52 -0.30
C PRO A 359 -14.08 -20.68 -0.61
N SER A 360 -14.59 -21.76 -1.23
CA SER A 360 -13.80 -22.98 -1.42
C SER A 360 -13.35 -23.20 -2.86
N ASN A 361 -14.17 -22.82 -3.85
CA ASN A 361 -13.93 -23.20 -5.24
C ASN A 361 -14.59 -22.21 -6.21
N LEU A 362 -13.87 -21.75 -7.23
CA LEU A 362 -14.38 -20.80 -8.24
C LEU A 362 -15.25 -21.44 -9.31
N GLU A 363 -15.28 -22.76 -9.41
CA GLU A 363 -16.06 -23.51 -10.39
C GLU A 363 -17.45 -23.94 -9.85
N ILE A 364 -17.79 -23.61 -8.59
CA ILE A 364 -19.10 -23.77 -7.98
C ILE A 364 -19.90 -22.48 -8.11
#